data_a04d05df916b7dede4071fd60235baf5
#
_entry.id   a04d05df916b7dede4071fd60235baf5
#
_cell.length_a   1.000
_cell.length_b   1.000
_cell.length_c   1.000
_cell.angle_alpha   90.00
_cell.angle_beta   90.00
_cell.angle_gamma   90.00
#
_symmetry.space_group_name_H-M   'P 1'
#
loop_
_entity.id
_entity.type
_entity.pdbx_description
1 polymer ?
#
loop_
_entity_poly.entity_id
_entity_poly.type
_entity_poly.pdbx_seq_one_letter_code
_entity_poly.pdbx_strand_id
1 'polypeptide(L)'
;MKPFSRHLIQLLLGAIILHVLWLGGYYMIASEVLPAPWTVYAHLLRMDGSSLLTHALVSLERIGWGILIATLLASVIALVMMVYPRVGRVLSTFIYFSYPIPKLALLPMVMLLGGLGEITKVVMIVLIILFQLSVSMRDALLSIPREHFAVTRSLGAGTLGLLRHLLLPAALPAALSALRIAIGTAISVLFVTETYGT
;
A
#
# COMPACT_ATOMS: atom_id res chain seq x y z
N MET A 1 -22.48 26.12 8.02
CA MET A 1 -21.30 25.99 7.11
C MET A 1 -21.45 24.71 6.31
N LYS A 2 -21.36 24.76 4.98
CA LYS A 2 -21.48 23.59 4.10
C LYS A 2 -20.35 22.59 4.44
N PRO A 3 -20.57 21.28 4.40
CA PRO A 3 -19.55 20.27 4.78
C PRO A 3 -18.23 20.45 4.03
N PHE A 4 -18.27 20.91 2.80
CA PHE A 4 -17.09 21.19 1.96
C PHE A 4 -16.16 22.27 2.56
N SER A 5 -16.70 23.34 3.16
CA SER A 5 -15.89 24.40 3.76
C SER A 5 -15.14 23.93 5.02
N ARG A 6 -15.71 23.02 5.79
CA ARG A 6 -15.04 22.44 6.97
C ARG A 6 -13.85 21.56 6.58
N HIS A 7 -13.98 20.74 5.55
CA HIS A 7 -12.87 19.91 5.05
C HIS A 7 -11.73 20.76 4.49
N LEU A 8 -12.05 21.85 3.76
CA LEU A 8 -11.03 22.77 3.25
C LEU A 8 -10.25 23.45 4.38
N ILE A 9 -10.95 23.92 5.42
CA ILE A 9 -10.31 24.53 6.60
C ILE A 9 -9.41 23.52 7.31
N GLN A 10 -9.85 22.27 7.48
CA GLN A 10 -9.05 21.21 8.10
C GLN A 10 -7.78 20.90 7.30
N LEU A 11 -7.88 20.87 5.97
CA LEU A 11 -6.73 20.67 5.08
C LEU A 11 -5.73 21.83 5.18
N LEU A 12 -6.23 23.07 5.18
CA LEU A 12 -5.39 24.26 5.32
C LEU A 12 -4.69 24.31 6.69
N LEU A 13 -5.41 24.00 7.77
CA LEU A 13 -4.82 23.92 9.11
C LEU A 13 -3.74 22.82 9.17
N GLY A 14 -4.01 21.64 8.60
CA GLY A 14 -3.02 20.58 8.51
C GLY A 14 -1.76 20.99 7.74
N ALA A 15 -1.94 21.67 6.61
CA ALA A 15 -0.83 22.20 5.83
C ALA A 15 -0.01 23.25 6.61
N ILE A 16 -0.67 24.17 7.31
CA ILE A 16 -0.01 25.19 8.15
C ILE A 16 0.79 24.52 9.27
N ILE A 17 0.19 23.56 9.98
CA ILE A 17 0.87 22.84 11.06
C ILE A 17 2.13 22.14 10.52
N LEU A 18 2.01 21.47 9.37
CA LEU A 18 3.14 20.79 8.73
C LEU A 18 4.27 21.76 8.39
N HIS A 19 3.95 22.96 7.85
CA HIS A 19 4.94 23.99 7.54
C HIS A 19 5.59 24.58 8.78
N VAL A 20 4.81 24.80 9.86
CA VAL A 20 5.36 25.28 11.14
C VAL A 20 6.31 24.25 11.74
N LEU A 21 5.96 22.96 11.72
CA LEU A 21 6.84 21.90 12.18
C LEU A 21 8.12 21.79 11.33
N TRP A 22 7.99 21.93 10.01
CA TRP A 22 9.13 21.94 9.09
C TRP A 22 10.07 23.11 9.38
N LEU A 23 9.53 24.32 9.52
CA LEU A 23 10.32 25.51 9.88
C LEU A 23 11.00 25.35 11.24
N GLY A 24 10.27 24.84 12.23
CA GLY A 24 10.85 24.53 13.54
C GLY A 24 12.02 23.55 13.43
N GLY A 25 11.83 22.46 12.68
CA GLY A 25 12.90 21.48 12.42
C GLY A 25 14.10 22.10 11.70
N TYR A 26 13.87 22.94 10.69
CA TYR A 26 14.92 23.65 9.97
C TYR A 26 15.80 24.50 10.91
N TYR A 27 15.17 25.29 11.76
CA TYR A 27 15.92 26.15 12.72
C TYR A 27 16.57 25.36 13.86
N MET A 28 15.98 24.24 14.29
CA MET A 28 16.53 23.41 15.35
C MET A 28 17.73 22.55 14.89
N ILE A 29 17.60 21.96 13.68
CA ILE A 29 18.64 21.06 13.15
C ILE A 29 19.78 21.87 12.55
N ALA A 30 19.51 23.05 11.98
CA ALA A 30 20.48 23.96 11.37
C ALA A 30 21.53 23.25 10.48
N SER A 31 21.06 22.25 9.69
CA SER A 31 21.89 21.40 8.83
C SER A 31 21.35 21.39 7.40
N GLU A 32 22.22 21.16 6.44
CA GLU A 32 21.87 21.01 5.02
C GLU A 32 20.94 19.81 4.73
N VAL A 33 20.85 18.88 5.69
CA VAL A 33 19.97 17.69 5.58
C VAL A 33 18.50 18.05 5.55
N LEU A 34 18.10 19.15 6.21
CA LEU A 34 16.71 19.64 6.20
C LEU A 34 16.69 21.07 5.63
N PRO A 35 16.51 21.23 4.31
CA PRO A 35 16.49 22.55 3.68
C PRO A 35 15.24 23.35 4.09
N ALA A 36 15.33 24.68 3.99
CA ALA A 36 14.21 25.57 4.24
C ALA A 36 13.08 25.33 3.22
N PRO A 37 11.80 25.48 3.61
CA PRO A 37 10.67 25.32 2.69
C PRO A 37 10.76 26.17 1.42
N TRP A 38 11.17 27.42 1.54
CA TRP A 38 11.33 28.31 0.37
C TRP A 38 12.42 27.86 -0.61
N THR A 39 13.51 27.24 -0.10
CA THR A 39 14.56 26.69 -0.96
C THR A 39 14.05 25.51 -1.77
N VAL A 40 13.26 24.64 -1.14
CA VAL A 40 12.63 23.49 -1.83
C VAL A 40 11.64 23.98 -2.89
N TYR A 41 10.78 24.95 -2.56
CA TYR A 41 9.83 25.50 -3.54
C TYR A 41 10.53 26.22 -4.68
N ALA A 42 11.58 26.99 -4.41
CA ALA A 42 12.37 27.64 -5.45
C ALA A 42 13.05 26.62 -6.37
N HIS A 43 13.52 25.50 -5.82
CA HIS A 43 14.11 24.41 -6.62
C HIS A 43 13.06 23.73 -7.50
N LEU A 44 11.89 23.41 -6.94
CA LEU A 44 10.76 22.87 -7.68
C LEU A 44 10.32 23.74 -8.87
N LEU A 45 10.27 25.07 -8.67
CA LEU A 45 9.88 26.01 -9.72
C LEU A 45 10.95 26.17 -10.82
N ARG A 46 12.21 25.80 -10.55
CA ARG A 46 13.31 25.83 -11.53
C ARG A 46 13.49 24.51 -12.27
N MET A 47 12.85 23.42 -11.78
CA MET A 47 12.89 22.13 -12.48
C MET A 47 12.13 22.21 -13.80
N ASP A 48 12.66 21.53 -14.82
CA ASP A 48 11.94 21.37 -16.07
C ASP A 48 10.68 20.52 -15.85
N GLY A 49 9.51 21.12 -16.12
CA GLY A 49 8.22 20.48 -15.91
C GLY A 49 8.04 19.19 -16.73
N SER A 50 8.67 19.07 -17.89
CA SER A 50 8.61 17.86 -18.72
C SER A 50 9.37 16.70 -18.04
N SER A 51 10.52 16.96 -17.47
CA SER A 51 11.32 16.00 -16.72
C SER A 51 10.57 15.54 -15.45
N LEU A 52 10.01 16.47 -14.70
CA LEU A 52 9.24 16.18 -13.50
C LEU A 52 8.02 15.29 -13.80
N LEU A 53 7.28 15.60 -14.87
CA LEU A 53 6.13 14.81 -15.29
C LEU A 53 6.54 13.39 -15.69
N THR A 54 7.63 13.24 -16.44
CA THR A 54 8.13 11.93 -16.84
C THR A 54 8.51 11.07 -15.64
N HIS A 55 9.26 11.63 -14.68
CA HIS A 55 9.59 10.92 -13.44
C HIS A 55 8.35 10.53 -12.62
N ALA A 56 7.38 11.45 -12.51
CA ALA A 56 6.13 11.17 -11.80
C ALA A 56 5.32 10.02 -12.46
N LEU A 57 5.23 10.01 -13.80
CA LEU A 57 4.53 8.95 -14.53
C LEU A 57 5.20 7.59 -14.35
N VAL A 58 6.52 7.53 -14.43
CA VAL A 58 7.28 6.29 -14.22
C VAL A 58 7.11 5.79 -12.77
N SER A 59 7.14 6.68 -11.78
CA SER A 59 6.89 6.32 -10.39
C SER A 59 5.46 5.81 -10.17
N LEU A 60 4.46 6.44 -10.80
CA LEU A 60 3.07 5.98 -10.76
C LEU A 60 2.89 4.61 -11.42
N GLU A 61 3.57 4.34 -12.53
CA GLU A 61 3.56 3.04 -13.20
C GLU A 61 4.11 1.94 -12.27
N ARG A 62 5.26 2.18 -11.62
CA ARG A 62 5.86 1.24 -10.65
C ARG A 62 4.91 0.93 -9.49
N ILE A 63 4.31 1.98 -8.91
CA ILE A 63 3.33 1.85 -7.84
C ILE A 63 2.11 1.06 -8.34
N GLY A 64 1.60 1.39 -9.52
CA GLY A 64 0.46 0.71 -10.13
C GLY A 64 0.69 -0.78 -10.32
N TRP A 65 1.81 -1.17 -10.92
CA TRP A 65 2.19 -2.58 -11.06
C TRP A 65 2.39 -3.26 -9.72
N GLY A 66 3.09 -2.64 -8.78
CA GLY A 66 3.31 -3.18 -7.44
C GLY A 66 2.01 -3.47 -6.70
N ILE A 67 1.09 -2.51 -6.68
CA ILE A 67 -0.23 -2.66 -6.04
C ILE A 67 -1.08 -3.71 -6.75
N LEU A 68 -1.11 -3.72 -8.08
CA LEU A 68 -1.89 -4.69 -8.86
C LEU A 68 -1.43 -6.12 -8.56
N ILE A 69 -0.13 -6.38 -8.68
CA ILE A 69 0.44 -7.71 -8.43
C ILE A 69 0.20 -8.13 -6.99
N ALA A 70 0.48 -7.24 -6.01
CA ALA A 70 0.26 -7.53 -4.60
C ALA A 70 -1.21 -7.84 -4.29
N THR A 71 -2.15 -7.10 -4.89
CA THR A 71 -3.59 -7.30 -4.68
C THR A 71 -4.05 -8.63 -5.26
N LEU A 72 -3.62 -8.98 -6.46
CA LEU A 72 -3.96 -10.27 -7.08
C LEU A 72 -3.42 -11.43 -6.26
N LEU A 73 -2.15 -11.40 -5.86
CA LEU A 73 -1.53 -12.43 -5.04
C LEU A 73 -2.20 -12.54 -3.66
N ALA A 74 -2.46 -11.41 -3.00
CA ALA A 74 -3.13 -11.38 -1.70
C ALA A 74 -4.54 -11.96 -1.76
N SER A 75 -5.29 -11.67 -2.84
CA SER A 75 -6.62 -12.23 -3.06
C SER A 75 -6.58 -13.76 -3.19
N VAL A 76 -5.63 -14.28 -3.96
CA VAL A 76 -5.44 -15.73 -4.10
C VAL A 76 -5.05 -16.36 -2.76
N ILE A 77 -4.09 -15.77 -2.05
CA ILE A 77 -3.66 -16.25 -0.72
C ILE A 77 -4.83 -16.26 0.25
N ALA A 78 -5.60 -15.18 0.35
CA ALA A 78 -6.74 -15.07 1.25
C ALA A 78 -7.82 -16.12 0.94
N LEU A 79 -8.13 -16.36 -0.34
CA LEU A 79 -9.07 -17.39 -0.78
C LEU A 79 -8.54 -18.81 -0.45
N VAL A 80 -7.27 -19.11 -0.70
CA VAL A 80 -6.65 -20.38 -0.35
C VAL A 80 -6.71 -20.63 1.16
N MET A 81 -6.40 -19.62 1.96
CA MET A 81 -6.47 -19.69 3.42
C MET A 81 -7.88 -19.98 3.94
N MET A 82 -8.90 -19.48 3.25
CA MET A 82 -10.30 -19.71 3.60
C MET A 82 -10.77 -21.08 3.15
N VAL A 83 -10.47 -21.49 1.91
CA VAL A 83 -10.97 -22.75 1.33
C VAL A 83 -10.29 -23.98 1.94
N TYR A 84 -9.01 -23.87 2.27
CA TYR A 84 -8.20 -24.95 2.79
C TYR A 84 -7.75 -24.69 4.24
N PRO A 85 -8.52 -25.09 5.30
CA PRO A 85 -8.21 -24.73 6.67
C PRO A 85 -6.84 -25.20 7.19
N ARG A 86 -6.32 -26.32 6.66
CA ARG A 86 -4.97 -26.80 7.04
C ARG A 86 -3.88 -25.88 6.47
N VAL A 87 -3.98 -25.56 5.19
CA VAL A 87 -3.07 -24.61 4.51
C VAL A 87 -3.21 -23.22 5.11
N GLY A 88 -4.44 -22.81 5.38
CA GLY A 88 -4.75 -21.51 6.01
C GLY A 88 -4.08 -21.33 7.38
N ARG A 89 -4.01 -22.39 8.20
CA ARG A 89 -3.30 -22.33 9.49
C ARG A 89 -1.80 -22.12 9.30
N VAL A 90 -1.18 -22.88 8.40
CA VAL A 90 0.25 -22.75 8.10
C VAL A 90 0.58 -21.36 7.54
N LEU A 91 -0.17 -20.93 6.52
CA LEU A 91 0.02 -19.60 5.90
C LEU A 91 -0.23 -18.48 6.90
N SER A 92 -1.26 -18.59 7.76
CA SER A 92 -1.49 -17.59 8.82
C SER A 92 -0.29 -17.49 9.74
N THR A 93 0.19 -18.61 10.26
CA THR A 93 1.37 -18.63 11.14
C THR A 93 2.58 -17.99 10.46
N PHE A 94 2.84 -18.32 9.20
CA PHE A 94 3.92 -17.73 8.43
C PHE A 94 3.76 -16.22 8.25
N ILE A 95 2.56 -15.76 7.87
CA ILE A 95 2.28 -14.35 7.65
C ILE A 95 2.43 -13.56 8.95
N TYR A 96 1.83 -14.03 10.06
CA TYR A 96 1.92 -13.33 11.34
C TYR A 96 3.33 -13.34 11.92
N PHE A 97 4.08 -14.42 11.75
CA PHE A 97 5.49 -14.47 12.14
C PHE A 97 6.36 -13.52 11.29
N SER A 98 6.06 -13.40 10.00
CA SER A 98 6.79 -12.53 9.07
C SER A 98 6.38 -11.06 9.17
N TYR A 99 5.25 -10.75 9.78
CA TYR A 99 4.71 -9.39 9.83
C TYR A 99 5.64 -8.39 10.54
N PRO A 100 6.23 -8.71 11.71
CA PRO A 100 7.16 -7.81 12.41
C PRO A 100 8.50 -7.62 11.71
N ILE A 101 8.85 -8.46 10.73
CA ILE A 101 10.14 -8.36 10.04
C ILE A 101 10.17 -7.07 9.21
N PRO A 102 11.16 -6.19 9.41
CA PRO A 102 11.30 -4.95 8.64
C PRO A 102 11.70 -5.27 7.19
N LYS A 103 10.70 -5.42 6.32
CA LYS A 103 10.91 -5.86 4.93
C LYS A 103 11.77 -4.90 4.11
N LEU A 104 11.81 -3.61 4.47
CA LEU A 104 12.74 -2.64 3.86
C LEU A 104 14.21 -3.01 4.09
N ALA A 105 14.52 -3.71 5.19
CA ALA A 105 15.88 -4.20 5.44
C ALA A 105 16.32 -5.28 4.43
N LEU A 106 15.37 -5.88 3.70
CA LEU A 106 15.67 -6.82 2.62
C LEU A 106 16.05 -6.13 1.30
N LEU A 107 15.96 -4.80 1.22
CA LEU A 107 16.27 -4.05 -0.01
C LEU A 107 17.65 -4.38 -0.58
N PRO A 108 18.75 -4.37 0.20
CA PRO A 108 20.08 -4.71 -0.35
C PRO A 108 20.13 -6.13 -0.94
N MET A 109 19.43 -7.08 -0.32
CA MET A 109 19.36 -8.48 -0.78
C MET A 109 18.57 -8.58 -2.09
N VAL A 110 17.43 -7.88 -2.19
CA VAL A 110 16.62 -7.86 -3.41
C VAL A 110 17.39 -7.17 -4.55
N MET A 111 18.14 -6.09 -4.25
CA MET A 111 19.00 -5.42 -5.21
C MET A 111 20.14 -6.31 -5.71
N LEU A 112 20.71 -7.12 -4.84
CA LEU A 112 21.79 -8.05 -5.19
C LEU A 112 21.29 -9.17 -6.12
N LEU A 113 20.06 -9.62 -5.95
CA LEU A 113 19.43 -10.67 -6.75
C LEU A 113 18.79 -10.15 -8.04
N GLY A 114 18.14 -9.00 -7.99
CA GLY A 114 17.36 -8.41 -9.09
C GLY A 114 18.03 -7.25 -9.80
N GLY A 115 19.21 -6.81 -9.33
CA GLY A 115 19.89 -5.61 -9.82
C GLY A 115 19.25 -4.30 -9.31
N LEU A 116 19.75 -3.17 -9.78
CA LEU A 116 19.27 -1.81 -9.45
C LEU A 116 18.08 -1.36 -10.32
N GLY A 117 17.50 -2.26 -11.09
CA GLY A 117 16.49 -1.95 -12.11
C GLY A 117 15.07 -1.79 -11.57
N GLU A 118 14.13 -1.61 -12.50
CA GLU A 118 12.70 -1.41 -12.27
C GLU A 118 12.06 -2.58 -11.51
N ILE A 119 12.50 -3.80 -11.80
CA ILE A 119 11.96 -5.03 -11.19
C ILE A 119 12.16 -5.01 -9.69
N THR A 120 13.32 -4.60 -9.21
CA THR A 120 13.62 -4.52 -7.77
C THR A 120 12.67 -3.57 -7.05
N LYS A 121 12.37 -2.41 -7.63
CA LYS A 121 11.44 -1.43 -7.06
C LYS A 121 10.03 -1.99 -6.95
N VAL A 122 9.53 -2.61 -8.01
CA VAL A 122 8.20 -3.25 -8.02
C VAL A 122 8.14 -4.43 -7.04
N VAL A 123 9.15 -5.28 -7.02
CA VAL A 123 9.24 -6.43 -6.10
C VAL A 123 9.21 -5.99 -4.64
N MET A 124 9.92 -4.92 -4.30
CA MET A 124 9.89 -4.36 -2.94
C MET A 124 8.51 -3.87 -2.54
N ILE A 125 7.80 -3.17 -3.45
CA ILE A 125 6.42 -2.73 -3.22
C ILE A 125 5.53 -3.96 -2.99
N VAL A 126 5.61 -4.96 -3.87
CA VAL A 126 4.83 -6.21 -3.75
C VAL A 126 5.12 -6.91 -2.43
N LEU A 127 6.38 -7.10 -2.08
CA LEU A 127 6.81 -7.81 -0.87
C LEU A 127 6.24 -7.20 0.41
N ILE A 128 6.18 -5.86 0.48
CA ILE A 128 5.71 -5.16 1.68
C ILE A 128 4.19 -5.16 1.75
N ILE A 129 3.52 -4.86 0.64
CA ILE A 129 2.06 -4.69 0.58
C ILE A 129 1.34 -6.03 0.62
N LEU A 130 1.91 -7.09 0.04
CA LEU A 130 1.31 -8.42 -0.04
C LEU A 130 0.84 -8.94 1.32
N PHE A 131 1.68 -8.84 2.34
CA PHE A 131 1.35 -9.33 3.68
C PHE A 131 0.18 -8.56 4.30
N GLN A 132 0.21 -7.23 4.18
CA GLN A 132 -0.84 -6.36 4.71
C GLN A 132 -2.19 -6.64 4.04
N LEU A 133 -2.22 -6.74 2.71
CA LEU A 133 -3.43 -7.04 1.95
C LEU A 133 -3.95 -8.46 2.25
N SER A 134 -3.05 -9.44 2.34
CA SER A 134 -3.42 -10.84 2.63
C SER A 134 -4.13 -10.97 3.98
N VAL A 135 -3.63 -10.30 5.02
CA VAL A 135 -4.25 -10.30 6.35
C VAL A 135 -5.62 -9.64 6.28
N SER A 136 -5.71 -8.43 5.71
CA SER A 136 -6.97 -7.67 5.65
C SER A 136 -8.06 -8.42 4.88
N MET A 137 -7.71 -9.00 3.72
CA MET A 137 -8.67 -9.76 2.91
C MET A 137 -9.08 -11.07 3.59
N ARG A 138 -8.13 -11.79 4.18
CA ARG A 138 -8.42 -13.02 4.93
C ARG A 138 -9.39 -12.76 6.07
N ASP A 139 -9.14 -11.72 6.88
CA ASP A 139 -9.96 -11.42 8.04
C ASP A 139 -11.37 -11.01 7.62
N ALA A 140 -11.50 -10.27 6.52
CA ALA A 140 -12.81 -9.97 5.93
C ALA A 140 -13.56 -11.24 5.48
N LEU A 141 -12.88 -12.18 4.81
CA LEU A 141 -13.49 -13.43 4.39
C LEU A 141 -13.88 -14.32 5.56
N LEU A 142 -13.07 -14.37 6.61
CA LEU A 142 -13.36 -15.17 7.82
C LEU A 142 -14.46 -14.55 8.70
N SER A 143 -14.72 -13.26 8.57
CA SER A 143 -15.80 -12.57 9.29
C SER A 143 -17.20 -12.83 8.72
N ILE A 144 -17.30 -13.46 7.54
CA ILE A 144 -18.58 -13.76 6.91
C ILE A 144 -19.34 -14.82 7.72
N PRO A 145 -20.57 -14.51 8.21
CA PRO A 145 -21.37 -15.45 8.98
C PRO A 145 -21.70 -16.72 8.18
N ARG A 146 -21.72 -17.88 8.84
CA ARG A 146 -22.00 -19.17 8.18
C ARG A 146 -23.37 -19.23 7.52
N GLU A 147 -24.33 -18.49 8.03
CA GLU A 147 -25.67 -18.39 7.49
C GLU A 147 -25.69 -17.85 6.07
N HIS A 148 -24.82 -16.90 5.75
CA HIS A 148 -24.72 -16.36 4.38
C HIS A 148 -24.30 -17.43 3.36
N PHE A 149 -23.45 -18.37 3.76
CA PHE A 149 -23.07 -19.51 2.90
C PHE A 149 -24.26 -20.46 2.70
N ALA A 150 -25.03 -20.73 3.76
CA ALA A 150 -26.20 -21.58 3.67
C ALA A 150 -27.29 -20.97 2.76
N VAL A 151 -27.59 -19.69 2.95
CA VAL A 151 -28.56 -18.96 2.13
C VAL A 151 -28.12 -18.92 0.66
N THR A 152 -26.87 -18.58 0.39
CA THR A 152 -26.37 -18.49 -0.98
C THR A 152 -26.39 -19.84 -1.70
N ARG A 153 -26.12 -20.94 -0.97
CA ARG A 153 -26.23 -22.30 -1.51
C ARG A 153 -27.65 -22.74 -1.75
N SER A 154 -28.59 -22.39 -0.85
CA SER A 154 -30.01 -22.72 -1.05
C SER A 154 -30.62 -22.03 -2.28
N LEU A 155 -30.07 -20.91 -2.70
CA LEU A 155 -30.39 -20.23 -3.95
C LEU A 155 -29.73 -20.86 -5.18
N GLY A 156 -29.08 -22.03 -5.04
CA GLY A 156 -28.49 -22.77 -6.16
C GLY A 156 -27.04 -22.35 -6.51
N ALA A 157 -26.38 -21.52 -5.68
CA ALA A 157 -25.02 -21.09 -5.96
C ALA A 157 -24.00 -22.24 -5.76
N GLY A 158 -23.35 -22.65 -6.84
CA GLY A 158 -22.14 -23.48 -6.80
C GLY A 158 -20.92 -22.67 -6.35
N THR A 159 -19.73 -23.27 -6.46
CA THR A 159 -18.46 -22.64 -6.02
C THR A 159 -18.22 -21.26 -6.65
N LEU A 160 -18.43 -21.14 -7.96
CA LEU A 160 -18.26 -19.88 -8.68
C LEU A 160 -19.33 -18.84 -8.25
N GLY A 161 -20.55 -19.30 -7.99
CA GLY A 161 -21.63 -18.47 -7.46
C GLY A 161 -21.29 -17.92 -6.08
N LEU A 162 -20.77 -18.74 -5.17
CA LEU A 162 -20.29 -18.31 -3.88
C LEU A 162 -19.14 -17.27 -4.00
N LEU A 163 -18.19 -17.51 -4.88
CA LEU A 163 -17.09 -16.57 -5.11
C LEU A 163 -17.62 -15.21 -5.57
N ARG A 164 -18.48 -15.20 -6.60
CA ARG A 164 -18.95 -13.97 -7.25
C ARG A 164 -19.97 -13.20 -6.41
N HIS A 165 -20.89 -13.90 -5.71
CA HIS A 165 -22.03 -13.26 -5.07
C HIS A 165 -21.88 -13.13 -3.56
N LEU A 166 -20.93 -13.84 -2.93
CA LEU A 166 -20.68 -13.74 -1.48
C LEU A 166 -19.27 -13.28 -1.16
N LEU A 167 -18.24 -14.01 -1.61
CA LEU A 167 -16.87 -13.78 -1.15
C LEU A 167 -16.27 -12.48 -1.68
N LEU A 168 -16.36 -12.24 -3.00
CA LEU A 168 -15.83 -11.01 -3.60
C LEU A 168 -16.53 -9.75 -3.07
N PRO A 169 -17.87 -9.67 -3.03
CA PRO A 169 -18.55 -8.51 -2.47
C PRO A 169 -18.25 -8.29 -0.98
N ALA A 170 -18.13 -9.35 -0.19
CA ALA A 170 -17.82 -9.24 1.23
C ALA A 170 -16.37 -8.80 1.50
N ALA A 171 -15.41 -9.23 0.68
CA ALA A 171 -14.01 -8.84 0.81
C ALA A 171 -13.71 -7.43 0.27
N LEU A 172 -14.51 -6.93 -0.67
CA LEU A 172 -14.25 -5.68 -1.40
C LEU A 172 -14.09 -4.45 -0.49
N PRO A 173 -14.95 -4.18 0.51
CA PRO A 173 -14.79 -3.03 1.39
C PRO A 173 -13.47 -3.05 2.18
N ALA A 174 -13.09 -4.23 2.68
CA ALA A 174 -11.83 -4.41 3.39
C ALA A 174 -10.63 -4.26 2.46
N ALA A 175 -10.72 -4.81 1.24
CA ALA A 175 -9.70 -4.65 0.20
C ALA A 175 -9.49 -3.17 -0.16
N LEU A 176 -10.55 -2.41 -0.38
CA LEU A 176 -10.48 -0.98 -0.69
C LEU A 176 -9.90 -0.17 0.48
N SER A 177 -10.26 -0.51 1.71
CA SER A 177 -9.70 0.13 2.91
C SER A 177 -8.20 -0.17 3.06
N ALA A 178 -7.79 -1.42 2.83
CA ALA A 178 -6.40 -1.83 2.85
C ALA A 178 -5.59 -1.19 1.71
N LEU A 179 -6.16 -1.08 0.50
CA LEU A 179 -5.54 -0.41 -0.65
C LEU A 179 -5.26 1.08 -0.38
N ARG A 180 -6.13 1.78 0.33
CA ARG A 180 -5.89 3.17 0.73
C ARG A 180 -4.60 3.31 1.53
N ILE A 181 -4.36 2.41 2.49
CA ILE A 181 -3.14 2.40 3.30
C ILE A 181 -1.95 1.92 2.44
N ALA A 182 -2.17 0.92 1.59
CA ALA A 182 -1.16 0.36 0.71
C ALA A 182 -0.58 1.39 -0.27
N ILE A 183 -1.38 2.33 -0.78
CA ILE A 183 -0.91 3.41 -1.66
C ILE A 183 0.13 4.27 -0.93
N GLY A 184 -0.16 4.71 0.30
CA GLY A 184 0.79 5.49 1.09
C GLY A 184 2.07 4.72 1.40
N THR A 185 1.94 3.43 1.71
CA THR A 185 3.08 2.53 1.93
C THR A 185 3.90 2.36 0.64
N ALA A 186 3.26 2.18 -0.52
CA ALA A 186 3.94 2.03 -1.81
C ALA A 186 4.76 3.27 -2.17
N ILE A 187 4.22 4.47 -1.97
CA ILE A 187 4.93 5.73 -2.18
C ILE A 187 6.18 5.79 -1.29
N SER A 188 6.04 5.45 -0.01
CA SER A 188 7.17 5.46 0.94
C SER A 188 8.25 4.44 0.57
N VAL A 189 7.85 3.24 0.18
CA VAL A 189 8.76 2.17 -0.27
C VAL A 189 9.48 2.59 -1.55
N LEU A 190 8.75 3.15 -2.52
CA LEU A 190 9.33 3.61 -3.77
C LEU A 190 10.36 4.71 -3.52
N PHE A 191 10.04 5.69 -2.68
CA PHE A 191 10.98 6.75 -2.31
C PHE A 191 12.30 6.17 -1.76
N VAL A 192 12.22 5.22 -0.84
CA VAL A 192 13.41 4.58 -0.29
C VAL A 192 14.17 3.79 -1.35
N THR A 193 13.49 3.01 -2.17
CA THR A 193 14.14 2.20 -3.22
C THR A 193 14.77 3.06 -4.33
N GLU A 194 14.19 4.20 -4.64
CA GLU A 194 14.77 5.16 -5.60
C GLU A 194 15.96 5.90 -5.01
N THR A 195 15.95 6.22 -3.73
CA THR A 195 17.06 6.90 -3.06
C THR A 195 18.31 6.01 -2.95
N TYR A 196 18.14 4.70 -2.71
CA TYR A 196 19.25 3.76 -2.53
C TYR A 196 19.56 2.93 -3.79
N GLY A 197 18.73 2.99 -4.81
CA GLY A 197 18.80 2.18 -6.04
C GLY A 197 19.11 2.97 -7.30
N THR A 198 19.70 4.16 -7.17
CA THR A 198 20.19 4.99 -8.30
C THR A 198 21.70 5.11 -8.26
#